data_fce857755e855d53d539967dc45e2cb6
#
_entry.id   fce857755e855d53d539967dc45e2cb6
#
_cell.length_a   1.000
_cell.length_b   1.000
_cell.length_c   1.000
_cell.angle_alpha   90.00
_cell.angle_beta   90.00
_cell.angle_gamma   90.00
#
_symmetry.space_group_name_H-M   'P 1'
#
loop_
_entity.id
_entity.type
_entity.pdbx_description
1 polymer ?
#
loop_
_entity_poly.entity_id
_entity_poly.type
_entity_poly.pdbx_seq_one_letter_code
_entity_poly.pdbx_strand_id
1 'polypeptide(L)'
;MKRFFRSALLLLSVLSTAGCNRPSDKGAGISDLQTRYWNNESVRKGLYVKNVPATGVNAVSEAVICLAGWVYHATGGHCYGLFSYCLKDGGIDLTDAYASLDILKEQGVGVVRFNCGVFYSEELPAYTDHRDDYLAALRKVAAYAQQCEIGLIPSFFWNYSAVSLYYGEPYRCWGKAGSRTVGFLMRYTEDVVTALREYKSIFGWEFGNELNLQADLPNWQERFDTEDPANWTKGDDIHFAFRTFADIVRAKDPDSRMILSGNATLRPSQYHQYVENSWDTDDTGQYRAITNLFNPYPINTVTEHVYETGRKFSDCGKVSLDRQLREAMYAARTLNKAYVVGEFAGVLQSEEAYRKYYDAFLDAGVQLTLLWNFALRGDVEHSFTATEPRGQYLFGLIREYNEKYARETGK
;
A
#
# COMPACT_ATOMS: atom_id res chain seq x y z
N MET A 1 41.19 20.25 -56.02
CA MET A 1 40.24 19.36 -56.69
C MET A 1 40.07 18.09 -55.89
N LYS A 2 38.90 17.72 -55.62
CA LYS A 2 38.26 16.55 -55.04
C LYS A 2 37.61 16.83 -53.67
N ARG A 3 36.29 17.05 -53.78
CA ARG A 3 35.30 17.08 -52.70
C ARG A 3 35.11 15.68 -52.17
N PHE A 4 35.10 15.55 -50.82
CA PHE A 4 34.54 14.37 -50.12
C PHE A 4 33.30 14.76 -49.42
N PHE A 5 32.15 14.24 -49.89
CA PHE A 5 30.87 14.22 -49.20
C PHE A 5 30.94 13.20 -48.06
N ARG A 6 30.71 13.62 -46.85
CA ARG A 6 30.36 12.69 -45.73
C ARG A 6 28.87 12.79 -45.49
N SER A 7 28.19 11.76 -45.83
CA SER A 7 26.80 11.52 -45.47
C SER A 7 26.71 11.23 -43.97
N ALA A 8 26.02 12.11 -43.21
CA ALA A 8 25.64 11.85 -41.85
C ALA A 8 24.36 11.03 -41.84
N LEU A 9 24.43 9.79 -41.41
CA LEU A 9 23.30 8.95 -41.10
C LEU A 9 22.65 9.42 -39.80
N LEU A 10 21.50 10.09 -39.88
CA LEU A 10 20.67 10.36 -38.71
C LEU A 10 19.97 9.03 -38.35
N LEU A 11 20.43 8.42 -37.24
CA LEU A 11 19.63 7.41 -36.53
C LEU A 11 18.50 8.15 -35.78
N LEU A 12 17.30 8.12 -36.32
CA LEU A 12 16.09 8.40 -35.57
C LEU A 12 15.86 7.24 -34.57
N SER A 13 16.22 7.46 -33.33
CA SER A 13 15.72 6.63 -32.23
C SER A 13 14.25 6.97 -32.02
N VAL A 14 13.37 6.08 -32.49
CA VAL A 14 11.96 6.10 -32.13
C VAL A 14 11.86 5.73 -30.65
N LEU A 15 11.84 6.72 -29.77
CA LEU A 15 11.38 6.56 -28.41
C LEU A 15 9.86 6.27 -28.47
N SER A 16 9.50 4.99 -28.34
CA SER A 16 8.13 4.60 -28.10
C SER A 16 7.71 5.11 -26.73
N THR A 17 7.12 6.29 -26.67
CA THR A 17 6.37 6.75 -25.53
C THR A 17 5.11 5.89 -25.43
N ALA A 18 5.18 4.81 -24.64
CA ALA A 18 3.98 4.11 -24.19
C ALA A 18 3.18 5.08 -23.30
N GLY A 19 2.32 5.88 -23.92
CA GLY A 19 1.40 6.77 -23.23
C GLY A 19 0.38 5.92 -22.46
N CYS A 20 0.00 6.30 -21.24
CA CYS A 20 -1.30 5.92 -20.72
C CYS A 20 -2.34 6.62 -21.62
N ASN A 21 -2.92 5.89 -22.54
CA ASN A 21 -4.01 6.41 -23.36
C ASN A 21 -5.22 6.57 -22.42
N ARG A 22 -5.77 7.77 -22.33
CA ARG A 22 -7.16 7.91 -21.92
C ARG A 22 -7.97 7.23 -23.02
N PRO A 23 -8.83 6.24 -22.73
CA PRO A 23 -9.60 5.61 -23.77
C PRO A 23 -10.56 6.62 -24.41
N SER A 24 -10.39 6.87 -25.70
CA SER A 24 -11.46 7.38 -26.55
C SER A 24 -12.39 6.25 -27.02
N ASP A 25 -12.08 5.01 -26.63
CA ASP A 25 -12.90 3.83 -26.98
C ASP A 25 -13.72 3.34 -25.78
N LYS A 26 -15.00 3.12 -26.07
CA LYS A 26 -16.07 2.78 -25.15
C LYS A 26 -15.70 1.59 -24.24
N GLY A 27 -15.48 1.92 -22.96
CA GLY A 27 -15.83 1.11 -21.82
C GLY A 27 -15.32 -0.32 -21.74
N ALA A 28 -13.99 -0.53 -21.59
CA ALA A 28 -13.53 -1.75 -20.94
C ALA A 28 -13.66 -1.57 -19.41
N GLY A 29 -14.54 -2.33 -18.77
CA GLY A 29 -14.69 -2.34 -17.31
C GLY A 29 -13.42 -2.83 -16.59
N ILE A 30 -13.35 -2.65 -15.27
CA ILE A 30 -12.22 -3.15 -14.46
C ILE A 30 -11.97 -4.65 -14.73
N SER A 31 -13.03 -5.45 -14.89
CA SER A 31 -12.93 -6.86 -15.27
C SER A 31 -12.22 -7.05 -16.60
N ASP A 32 -12.52 -6.21 -17.60
CA ASP A 32 -11.87 -6.28 -18.91
C ASP A 32 -10.40 -5.86 -18.84
N LEU A 33 -10.07 -4.85 -18.03
CA LEU A 33 -8.70 -4.41 -17.81
C LEU A 33 -7.88 -5.49 -17.10
N GLN A 34 -8.42 -6.10 -16.05
CA GLN A 34 -7.77 -7.22 -15.38
C GLN A 34 -7.65 -8.44 -16.31
N THR A 35 -8.67 -8.75 -17.07
CA THR A 35 -8.61 -9.84 -18.07
C THR A 35 -7.52 -9.59 -19.11
N ARG A 36 -7.41 -8.37 -19.63
CA ARG A 36 -6.29 -7.98 -20.54
C ARG A 36 -4.92 -8.12 -19.86
N TYR A 37 -4.82 -7.71 -18.59
CA TYR A 37 -3.60 -7.86 -17.84
C TYR A 37 -3.21 -9.32 -17.66
N TRP A 38 -4.13 -10.17 -17.20
CA TRP A 38 -3.84 -11.58 -16.94
C TRP A 38 -3.50 -12.36 -18.22
N ASN A 39 -4.14 -12.05 -19.34
CA ASN A 39 -3.95 -12.75 -20.62
C ASN A 39 -2.78 -12.23 -21.48
N ASN A 40 -2.06 -11.20 -21.08
CA ASN A 40 -0.97 -10.63 -21.88
C ASN A 40 0.37 -10.68 -21.14
N GLU A 41 1.24 -11.60 -21.54
CA GLU A 41 2.58 -11.80 -20.95
C GLU A 41 3.54 -10.63 -21.19
N SER A 42 3.30 -9.80 -22.22
CA SER A 42 4.18 -8.69 -22.59
C SER A 42 3.90 -7.39 -21.83
N VAL A 43 2.83 -7.31 -21.03
CA VAL A 43 2.54 -6.10 -20.25
C VAL A 43 3.43 -5.99 -19.01
N ARG A 44 3.66 -4.75 -18.58
CA ARG A 44 4.34 -4.45 -17.33
C ARG A 44 3.58 -5.09 -16.15
N LYS A 45 4.31 -5.79 -15.30
CA LYS A 45 3.73 -6.53 -14.18
C LYS A 45 3.28 -5.58 -13.06
N GLY A 46 2.09 -5.83 -12.51
CA GLY A 46 1.53 -5.15 -11.35
C GLY A 46 1.09 -3.71 -11.57
N LEU A 47 0.72 -3.06 -10.48
CA LEU A 47 0.33 -1.65 -10.46
C LEU A 47 1.56 -0.75 -10.44
N TYR A 48 1.50 0.37 -11.14
CA TYR A 48 2.55 1.37 -11.13
C TYR A 48 1.98 2.78 -11.16
N VAL A 49 2.73 3.73 -10.63
CA VAL A 49 2.34 5.14 -10.64
C VAL A 49 2.96 5.85 -11.83
N LYS A 50 2.14 6.60 -12.55
CA LYS A 50 2.55 7.43 -13.67
C LYS A 50 2.13 8.88 -13.45
N ASN A 51 3.05 9.81 -13.70
CA ASN A 51 2.71 11.23 -13.73
C ASN A 51 2.09 11.58 -15.09
N VAL A 52 0.86 12.07 -15.06
CA VAL A 52 0.17 12.60 -16.23
C VAL A 52 0.39 14.10 -16.25
N PRO A 53 0.98 14.66 -17.32
CA PRO A 53 1.18 16.09 -17.43
C PRO A 53 -0.14 16.86 -17.36
N ALA A 54 -0.10 18.01 -16.74
CA ALA A 54 -1.21 18.93 -16.74
C ALA A 54 -1.56 19.38 -18.18
N THR A 55 -2.82 19.37 -18.53
CA THR A 55 -3.33 19.90 -19.80
C THR A 55 -4.19 21.13 -19.53
N GLY A 56 -3.69 22.32 -19.86
CA GLY A 56 -4.40 23.58 -19.70
C GLY A 56 -3.70 24.59 -18.79
N VAL A 57 -4.17 25.83 -18.83
CA VAL A 57 -3.66 26.93 -17.99
C VAL A 57 -4.09 26.66 -16.54
N ASN A 58 -3.14 26.64 -15.62
CA ASN A 58 -3.32 26.31 -14.19
C ASN A 58 -3.57 24.81 -13.85
N ALA A 59 -3.41 23.89 -14.80
CA ALA A 59 -3.51 22.47 -14.50
C ALA A 59 -2.24 21.96 -13.77
N VAL A 60 -2.41 21.11 -12.76
CA VAL A 60 -1.32 20.48 -12.00
C VAL A 60 -1.13 19.05 -12.51
N SER A 61 0.12 18.61 -12.65
CA SER A 61 0.43 17.20 -12.94
C SER A 61 -0.24 16.28 -11.92
N GLU A 62 -0.73 15.16 -12.37
CA GLU A 62 -1.40 14.18 -11.51
C GLU A 62 -0.66 12.84 -11.57
N ALA A 63 -0.37 12.29 -10.39
CA ALA A 63 0.15 10.94 -10.28
C ALA A 63 -1.03 9.97 -10.22
N VAL A 64 -1.09 9.04 -11.18
CA VAL A 64 -2.19 8.08 -11.31
C VAL A 64 -1.68 6.65 -11.22
N ILE A 65 -2.48 5.78 -10.62
CA ILE A 65 -2.23 4.33 -10.60
C ILE A 65 -2.65 3.74 -11.95
N CYS A 66 -1.77 2.94 -12.53
CA CYS A 66 -2.00 2.29 -13.82
C CYS A 66 -1.80 0.77 -13.72
N LEU A 67 -2.57 0.03 -14.52
CA LEU A 67 -2.41 -1.40 -14.79
C LEU A 67 -2.40 -1.62 -16.31
N ALA A 68 -1.46 -2.38 -16.84
CA ALA A 68 -1.38 -2.71 -18.25
C ALA A 68 -1.46 -1.49 -19.22
N GLY A 69 -0.94 -0.33 -18.80
CA GLY A 69 -0.97 0.90 -19.61
C GLY A 69 -2.17 1.82 -19.37
N TRP A 70 -3.19 1.38 -18.67
CA TRP A 70 -4.44 2.10 -18.43
C TRP A 70 -4.55 2.61 -16.99
N VAL A 71 -5.27 3.70 -16.78
CA VAL A 71 -5.62 4.19 -15.44
C VAL A 71 -6.48 3.13 -14.75
N TYR A 72 -6.09 2.79 -13.52
CA TYR A 72 -6.69 1.70 -12.76
C TYR A 72 -7.44 2.24 -11.56
N HIS A 73 -8.71 1.84 -11.41
CA HIS A 73 -9.52 2.10 -10.23
C HIS A 73 -10.08 0.78 -9.73
N ALA A 74 -10.00 0.54 -8.43
CA ALA A 74 -10.59 -0.64 -7.80
C ALA A 74 -10.85 -0.44 -6.32
N THR A 75 -11.81 -1.21 -5.82
CA THR A 75 -11.87 -1.57 -4.41
C THR A 75 -11.53 -3.04 -4.25
N GLY A 76 -10.66 -3.33 -3.31
CA GLY A 76 -10.24 -4.66 -2.91
C GLY A 76 -10.45 -4.88 -1.41
N GLY A 77 -9.68 -5.78 -0.83
CA GLY A 77 -9.79 -6.07 0.60
C GLY A 77 -8.50 -6.53 1.23
N HIS A 78 -8.58 -6.74 2.50
CA HIS A 78 -7.52 -7.36 3.28
C HIS A 78 -7.83 -8.84 3.51
N CYS A 79 -6.78 -9.65 3.45
CA CYS A 79 -6.72 -10.96 4.06
C CYS A 79 -5.43 -11.01 4.90
N TYR A 80 -5.48 -10.38 6.08
CA TYR A 80 -4.31 -10.24 6.96
C TYR A 80 -3.53 -11.54 7.09
N GLY A 81 -4.23 -12.61 7.43
CA GLY A 81 -3.66 -13.91 7.73
C GLY A 81 -3.33 -14.78 6.51
N LEU A 82 -3.41 -14.26 5.28
CA LEU A 82 -3.20 -15.06 4.06
C LEU A 82 -1.89 -15.85 4.07
N PHE A 83 -0.85 -15.31 4.67
CA PHE A 83 0.42 -16.01 4.85
C PHE A 83 0.79 -16.20 6.32
N SER A 84 0.63 -15.20 7.17
CA SER A 84 1.03 -15.29 8.57
C SER A 84 0.34 -16.44 9.33
N TYR A 85 -0.92 -16.76 9.01
CA TYR A 85 -1.62 -17.92 9.61
C TYR A 85 -1.15 -19.29 9.09
N CYS A 86 -0.32 -19.30 8.05
CA CYS A 86 0.29 -20.51 7.52
C CYS A 86 1.54 -20.94 8.30
N LEU A 87 2.14 -20.02 9.07
CA LEU A 87 3.29 -20.27 9.91
C LEU A 87 2.82 -21.02 11.16
N LYS A 88 3.23 -22.28 11.31
CA LYS A 88 2.83 -23.16 12.41
C LYS A 88 4.03 -23.81 13.06
N ASP A 89 3.88 -24.27 14.30
CA ASP A 89 4.88 -25.10 14.94
C ASP A 89 5.15 -26.34 14.08
N GLY A 90 6.39 -26.49 13.63
CA GLY A 90 6.80 -27.62 12.80
C GLY A 90 6.69 -27.45 11.29
N GLY A 91 6.36 -26.26 10.76
CA GLY A 91 6.41 -25.99 9.33
C GLY A 91 5.38 -25.01 8.80
N ILE A 92 5.22 -24.95 7.49
CA ILE A 92 4.32 -24.01 6.81
C ILE A 92 3.21 -24.79 6.10
N ASP A 93 1.96 -24.52 6.48
CA ASP A 93 0.76 -25.13 5.90
C ASP A 93 -0.07 -24.08 5.12
N LEU A 94 -0.13 -24.20 3.79
CA LEU A 94 -0.78 -23.26 2.89
C LEU A 94 -2.25 -23.57 2.61
N THR A 95 -2.85 -24.55 3.26
CA THR A 95 -4.24 -24.97 3.03
C THR A 95 -5.21 -23.81 3.19
N ASP A 96 -5.10 -23.05 4.28
CA ASP A 96 -5.97 -21.90 4.57
C ASP A 96 -5.75 -20.74 3.58
N ALA A 97 -4.50 -20.55 3.11
CA ALA A 97 -4.18 -19.54 2.12
C ALA A 97 -4.89 -19.81 0.78
N TYR A 98 -4.83 -21.05 0.31
CA TYR A 98 -5.48 -21.45 -0.94
C TYR A 98 -7.01 -21.35 -0.83
N ALA A 99 -7.59 -21.85 0.25
CA ALA A 99 -9.02 -21.73 0.50
C ALA A 99 -9.48 -20.25 0.55
N SER A 100 -8.69 -19.38 1.18
CA SER A 100 -8.98 -17.94 1.23
C SER A 100 -8.95 -17.31 -0.16
N LEU A 101 -7.96 -17.65 -0.98
CA LEU A 101 -7.83 -17.14 -2.37
C LEU A 101 -8.99 -17.64 -3.26
N ASP A 102 -9.43 -18.89 -3.10
CA ASP A 102 -10.58 -19.43 -3.82
C ASP A 102 -11.86 -18.65 -3.48
N ILE A 103 -12.12 -18.43 -2.19
CA ILE A 103 -13.28 -17.64 -1.73
C ILE A 103 -13.19 -16.20 -2.29
N LEU A 104 -12.05 -15.54 -2.18
CA LEU A 104 -11.88 -14.17 -2.66
C LEU A 104 -12.11 -14.07 -4.18
N LYS A 105 -11.63 -15.05 -4.97
CA LYS A 105 -11.91 -15.17 -6.39
C LYS A 105 -13.41 -15.31 -6.67
N GLU A 106 -14.09 -16.25 -6.00
CA GLU A 106 -15.54 -16.46 -6.12
C GLU A 106 -16.35 -15.21 -5.78
N GLN A 107 -15.87 -14.42 -4.80
CA GLN A 107 -16.48 -13.16 -4.41
C GLN A 107 -16.11 -11.97 -5.29
N GLY A 108 -15.26 -12.13 -6.31
CA GLY A 108 -14.90 -11.09 -7.26
C GLY A 108 -13.91 -10.06 -6.71
N VAL A 109 -13.10 -10.43 -5.71
CA VAL A 109 -12.05 -9.55 -5.15
C VAL A 109 -10.79 -9.63 -5.98
N GLY A 110 -10.48 -8.56 -6.72
CA GLY A 110 -9.33 -8.54 -7.64
C GLY A 110 -8.01 -8.06 -7.04
N VAL A 111 -8.02 -7.45 -5.84
CA VAL A 111 -6.81 -6.94 -5.16
C VAL A 111 -6.88 -7.26 -3.67
N VAL A 112 -5.79 -7.78 -3.12
CA VAL A 112 -5.69 -8.19 -1.71
C VAL A 112 -4.39 -7.69 -1.09
N ARG A 113 -4.49 -6.97 0.03
CA ARG A 113 -3.38 -6.64 0.92
C ARG A 113 -3.27 -7.71 2.01
N PHE A 114 -2.07 -8.15 2.33
CA PHE A 114 -1.85 -9.19 3.34
C PHE A 114 -0.54 -9.01 4.09
N ASN A 115 -0.45 -9.53 5.31
CA ASN A 115 0.80 -9.60 6.05
C ASN A 115 1.70 -10.71 5.47
N CYS A 116 2.78 -10.36 4.82
CA CYS A 116 3.75 -11.33 4.30
C CYS A 116 4.89 -11.62 5.29
N GLY A 117 4.95 -10.90 6.41
CA GLY A 117 5.92 -11.05 7.47
C GLY A 117 5.35 -11.78 8.69
N VAL A 118 5.94 -11.48 9.84
CA VAL A 118 5.53 -11.96 11.14
C VAL A 118 4.90 -10.84 11.96
N PHE A 119 4.09 -11.19 12.94
CA PHE A 119 3.50 -10.22 13.87
C PHE A 119 4.25 -10.17 15.19
N TYR A 120 4.66 -11.31 15.72
CA TYR A 120 5.37 -11.41 16.99
C TYR A 120 6.85 -11.72 16.77
N SER A 121 7.69 -11.27 17.71
CA SER A 121 9.14 -11.50 17.67
C SER A 121 9.53 -12.98 17.68
N GLU A 122 8.78 -13.81 18.38
CA GLU A 122 8.96 -15.25 18.49
C GLU A 122 8.66 -16.00 17.18
N GLU A 123 8.00 -15.37 16.22
CA GLU A 123 7.72 -15.94 14.90
C GLU A 123 8.87 -15.74 13.90
N LEU A 124 9.83 -14.83 14.19
CA LEU A 124 10.93 -14.53 13.27
C LEU A 124 11.78 -15.77 12.90
N PRO A 125 11.98 -16.78 13.78
CA PRO A 125 12.69 -18.01 13.42
C PRO A 125 12.10 -18.74 12.20
N ALA A 126 10.80 -18.58 11.91
CA ALA A 126 10.20 -19.14 10.71
C ALA A 126 10.91 -18.66 9.42
N TYR A 127 11.43 -17.42 9.43
CA TYR A 127 12.25 -16.90 8.33
C TYR A 127 13.75 -17.04 8.62
N THR A 128 14.25 -16.65 9.81
CA THR A 128 15.70 -16.59 10.06
C THR A 128 16.37 -17.95 10.03
N ASP A 129 15.68 -18.99 10.48
CA ASP A 129 16.20 -20.35 10.58
C ASP A 129 15.77 -21.24 9.40
N HIS A 130 14.65 -20.89 8.72
CA HIS A 130 14.06 -21.68 7.63
C HIS A 130 13.80 -20.81 6.38
N ARG A 131 14.73 -19.92 6.05
CA ARG A 131 14.62 -18.90 5.00
C ARG A 131 14.14 -19.45 3.65
N ASP A 132 14.73 -20.55 3.19
CA ASP A 132 14.43 -21.09 1.86
C ASP A 132 13.03 -21.67 1.77
N ASP A 133 12.56 -22.34 2.82
CA ASP A 133 11.20 -22.89 2.93
C ASP A 133 10.17 -21.76 3.04
N TYR A 134 10.50 -20.73 3.82
CA TYR A 134 9.66 -19.53 3.95
C TYR A 134 9.46 -18.83 2.60
N LEU A 135 10.54 -18.57 1.87
CA LEU A 135 10.47 -17.93 0.56
C LEU A 135 9.82 -18.86 -0.50
N ALA A 136 10.01 -20.17 -0.41
CA ALA A 136 9.33 -21.13 -1.26
C ALA A 136 7.81 -21.13 -1.02
N ALA A 137 7.38 -21.02 0.23
CA ALA A 137 5.96 -20.91 0.59
C ALA A 137 5.33 -19.60 0.07
N LEU A 138 6.01 -18.46 0.24
CA LEU A 138 5.55 -17.18 -0.34
C LEU A 138 5.40 -17.26 -1.86
N ARG A 139 6.35 -17.89 -2.57
CA ARG A 139 6.24 -18.12 -4.03
C ARG A 139 5.01 -18.95 -4.39
N LYS A 140 4.68 -19.98 -3.61
CA LYS A 140 3.48 -20.80 -3.84
C LYS A 140 2.19 -19.99 -3.66
N VAL A 141 2.13 -19.12 -2.63
CA VAL A 141 0.98 -18.21 -2.45
C VAL A 141 0.85 -17.25 -3.64
N ALA A 142 1.95 -16.63 -4.08
CA ALA A 142 1.93 -15.73 -5.23
C ALA A 142 1.53 -16.45 -6.53
N ALA A 143 2.03 -17.67 -6.75
CA ALA A 143 1.67 -18.50 -7.90
C ALA A 143 0.17 -18.86 -7.88
N TYR A 144 -0.37 -19.22 -6.73
CA TYR A 144 -1.79 -19.57 -6.60
C TYR A 144 -2.69 -18.32 -6.77
N ALA A 145 -2.32 -17.19 -6.19
CA ALA A 145 -3.02 -15.93 -6.43
C ALA A 145 -3.04 -15.54 -7.92
N GLN A 146 -1.95 -15.83 -8.66
CA GLN A 146 -1.90 -15.63 -10.11
C GLN A 146 -2.89 -16.54 -10.84
N GLN A 147 -3.07 -17.79 -10.42
CA GLN A 147 -4.09 -18.71 -10.98
C GLN A 147 -5.51 -18.24 -10.64
N CYS A 148 -5.68 -17.59 -9.49
CA CYS A 148 -6.94 -16.97 -9.08
C CYS A 148 -7.19 -15.61 -9.76
N GLU A 149 -6.23 -15.05 -10.49
CA GLU A 149 -6.30 -13.70 -11.07
C GLU A 149 -6.47 -12.60 -10.02
N ILE A 150 -5.84 -12.78 -8.85
CA ILE A 150 -5.84 -11.84 -7.72
C ILE A 150 -4.50 -11.13 -7.65
N GLY A 151 -4.53 -9.78 -7.63
CA GLY A 151 -3.37 -8.95 -7.35
C GLY A 151 -3.09 -8.88 -5.84
N LEU A 152 -1.84 -9.10 -5.46
CA LEU A 152 -1.38 -9.09 -4.07
C LEU A 152 -0.55 -7.85 -3.75
N ILE A 153 -0.78 -7.26 -2.59
CA ILE A 153 0.05 -6.23 -1.98
C ILE A 153 0.63 -6.81 -0.69
N PRO A 154 1.83 -7.42 -0.74
CA PRO A 154 2.51 -7.89 0.45
C PRO A 154 2.95 -6.71 1.32
N SER A 155 2.56 -6.72 2.60
CA SER A 155 2.96 -5.80 3.64
C SER A 155 4.02 -6.47 4.52
N PHE A 156 5.21 -5.88 4.63
CA PHE A 156 6.42 -6.58 5.13
C PHE A 156 6.56 -6.52 6.64
N PHE A 157 6.43 -5.35 7.24
CA PHE A 157 6.70 -5.12 8.66
C PHE A 157 5.43 -4.70 9.39
N TRP A 158 4.55 -5.67 9.64
CA TRP A 158 3.24 -5.38 10.20
C TRP A 158 3.31 -4.83 11.62
N ASN A 159 4.11 -5.47 12.47
CA ASN A 159 4.35 -4.98 13.83
C ASN A 159 5.75 -4.38 13.94
N TYR A 160 5.81 -3.06 14.16
CA TYR A 160 7.08 -2.32 14.24
C TYR A 160 8.03 -2.83 15.33
N SER A 161 7.49 -3.38 16.44
CA SER A 161 8.30 -3.83 17.57
C SER A 161 8.93 -5.21 17.36
N ALA A 162 8.36 -6.06 16.49
CA ALA A 162 8.75 -7.46 16.38
C ALA A 162 10.24 -7.66 16.09
N VAL A 163 10.79 -6.96 15.11
CA VAL A 163 12.20 -7.09 14.71
C VAL A 163 13.14 -6.55 15.78
N SER A 164 12.85 -5.38 16.34
CA SER A 164 13.69 -4.78 17.38
C SER A 164 13.72 -5.62 18.65
N LEU A 165 12.56 -6.15 19.08
CA LEU A 165 12.46 -7.05 20.23
C LEU A 165 13.23 -8.36 20.02
N TYR A 166 13.13 -8.97 18.83
CA TYR A 166 13.87 -10.18 18.49
C TYR A 166 15.38 -10.01 18.65
N TYR A 167 15.91 -8.85 18.28
CA TYR A 167 17.32 -8.54 18.41
C TYR A 167 17.71 -7.93 19.75
N GLY A 168 16.74 -7.65 20.64
CA GLY A 168 17.00 -6.93 21.89
C GLY A 168 17.53 -5.52 21.65
N GLU A 169 17.04 -4.85 20.62
CA GLU A 169 17.40 -3.49 20.25
C GLU A 169 16.27 -2.50 20.56
N PRO A 170 16.59 -1.24 20.94
CA PRO A 170 15.59 -0.19 21.08
C PRO A 170 14.86 0.12 19.77
N TYR A 171 13.64 0.63 19.84
CA TYR A 171 12.80 0.92 18.67
C TYR A 171 13.40 1.96 17.72
N ARG A 172 14.22 2.91 18.19
CA ARG A 172 14.96 3.85 17.33
C ARG A 172 15.98 3.18 16.42
N CYS A 173 16.23 1.88 16.59
CA CYS A 173 17.12 1.15 15.70
C CYS A 173 16.60 1.02 14.27
N TRP A 174 15.32 1.27 14.00
CA TRP A 174 14.80 1.47 12.65
C TRP A 174 15.46 2.63 11.88
N GLY A 175 15.96 3.65 12.58
CA GLY A 175 16.68 4.79 12.02
C GLY A 175 18.22 4.65 12.00
N LYS A 176 18.79 3.52 12.42
CA LYS A 176 20.24 3.33 12.59
C LYS A 176 20.81 2.34 11.58
N ALA A 177 21.52 2.84 10.56
CA ALA A 177 22.09 2.05 9.47
C ALA A 177 22.92 0.82 9.90
N GLY A 178 23.57 0.84 11.05
CA GLY A 178 24.40 -0.27 11.55
C GLY A 178 23.66 -1.22 12.52
N SER A 179 22.36 -1.01 12.80
CA SER A 179 21.60 -1.87 13.69
C SER A 179 21.28 -3.22 13.07
N ARG A 180 21.04 -4.24 13.93
CA ARG A 180 20.53 -5.54 13.47
C ARG A 180 19.13 -5.43 12.92
N THR A 181 18.31 -4.53 13.46
CA THR A 181 16.96 -4.20 12.98
C THR A 181 17.00 -3.75 11.50
N VAL A 182 17.86 -2.77 11.15
CA VAL A 182 18.01 -2.33 9.74
C VAL A 182 18.66 -3.42 8.90
N GLY A 183 19.63 -4.16 9.44
CA GLY A 183 20.22 -5.32 8.75
C GLY A 183 19.18 -6.38 8.38
N PHE A 184 18.20 -6.63 9.26
CA PHE A 184 17.06 -7.51 8.97
C PHE A 184 16.15 -6.89 7.91
N LEU A 185 15.75 -5.63 8.06
CA LEU A 185 14.96 -4.90 7.07
C LEU A 185 15.55 -5.08 5.67
N MET A 186 16.85 -4.85 5.53
CA MET A 186 17.52 -4.93 4.23
C MET A 186 17.47 -6.34 3.64
N ARG A 187 17.86 -7.35 4.42
CA ARG A 187 17.88 -8.75 3.94
C ARG A 187 16.49 -9.26 3.61
N TYR A 188 15.54 -9.06 4.52
CA TYR A 188 14.18 -9.54 4.33
C TYR A 188 13.51 -8.89 3.11
N THR A 189 13.68 -7.57 2.94
CA THR A 189 13.16 -6.86 1.77
C THR A 189 13.77 -7.38 0.47
N GLU A 190 15.11 -7.51 0.41
CA GLU A 190 15.79 -8.04 -0.77
C GLU A 190 15.33 -9.45 -1.12
N ASP A 191 15.21 -10.32 -0.14
CA ASP A 191 14.82 -11.71 -0.31
C ASP A 191 13.39 -11.84 -0.83
N VAL A 192 12.43 -11.17 -0.18
CA VAL A 192 11.02 -11.28 -0.55
C VAL A 192 10.77 -10.65 -1.93
N VAL A 193 11.33 -9.46 -2.20
CA VAL A 193 11.19 -8.83 -3.53
C VAL A 193 11.81 -9.72 -4.61
N THR A 194 13.00 -10.27 -4.39
CA THR A 194 13.66 -11.17 -5.34
C THR A 194 12.86 -12.45 -5.56
N ALA A 195 12.26 -13.00 -4.51
CA ALA A 195 11.47 -14.21 -4.59
C ALA A 195 10.15 -14.02 -5.37
N LEU A 196 9.54 -12.84 -5.27
CA LEU A 196 8.18 -12.60 -5.75
C LEU A 196 8.07 -11.74 -7.02
N ARG A 197 9.08 -10.96 -7.39
CA ARG A 197 9.02 -9.98 -8.50
C ARG A 197 8.60 -10.57 -9.85
N GLU A 198 8.84 -11.86 -10.09
CA GLU A 198 8.49 -12.49 -11.36
C GLU A 198 7.00 -12.86 -11.48
N TYR A 199 6.25 -12.82 -10.38
CA TYR A 199 4.83 -13.15 -10.39
C TYR A 199 3.98 -11.95 -10.79
N LYS A 200 3.07 -12.16 -11.74
CA LYS A 200 2.07 -11.15 -12.16
C LYS A 200 1.11 -10.78 -11.04
N SER A 201 0.87 -11.70 -10.11
CA SER A 201 0.03 -11.46 -8.93
C SER A 201 0.57 -10.39 -7.99
N ILE A 202 1.83 -10.01 -8.05
CA ILE A 202 2.35 -8.93 -7.22
C ILE A 202 1.97 -7.59 -7.84
N PHE A 203 1.03 -6.87 -7.19
CA PHE A 203 0.54 -5.58 -7.66
C PHE A 203 1.32 -4.40 -7.12
N GLY A 204 1.86 -4.50 -5.91
CA GLY A 204 2.66 -3.45 -5.29
C GLY A 204 3.44 -3.99 -4.11
N TRP A 205 4.25 -3.16 -3.49
CA TRP A 205 5.08 -3.48 -2.34
C TRP A 205 4.76 -2.51 -1.21
N GLU A 206 4.46 -3.00 -0.03
CA GLU A 206 4.16 -2.15 1.11
C GLU A 206 5.15 -2.38 2.25
N PHE A 207 5.66 -1.28 2.82
CA PHE A 207 6.60 -1.36 3.93
C PHE A 207 6.03 -2.13 5.13
N GLY A 208 4.85 -1.74 5.61
CA GLY A 208 4.30 -2.34 6.83
C GLY A 208 2.95 -1.74 7.22
N ASN A 209 2.65 -1.78 8.52
CA ASN A 209 1.36 -1.32 9.03
C ASN A 209 1.50 -0.23 10.09
N GLU A 210 1.00 0.97 9.78
CA GLU A 210 0.77 2.08 10.71
C GLU A 210 1.99 2.53 11.55
N LEU A 211 3.21 2.38 11.00
CA LEU A 211 4.42 2.75 11.75
C LEU A 211 4.44 4.23 12.16
N ASN A 212 3.80 5.10 11.39
CA ASN A 212 3.68 6.51 11.72
C ASN A 212 2.98 6.77 13.07
N LEU A 213 2.14 5.85 13.55
CA LEU A 213 1.48 5.97 14.86
C LEU A 213 2.43 5.80 16.06
N GLN A 214 3.65 5.36 15.82
CA GLN A 214 4.65 5.20 16.88
C GLN A 214 5.62 6.38 16.97
N ALA A 215 5.62 7.26 15.97
CA ALA A 215 6.58 8.35 15.85
C ALA A 215 6.19 9.59 16.65
N ASP A 216 7.19 10.23 17.28
CA ASP A 216 7.15 11.55 17.88
C ASP A 216 6.09 11.73 18.99
N LEU A 217 5.69 10.65 19.65
CA LEU A 217 4.70 10.72 20.72
C LEU A 217 5.23 11.52 21.91
N PRO A 218 4.60 12.63 22.33
CA PRO A 218 5.02 13.36 23.54
C PRO A 218 4.91 12.53 24.83
N ASN A 219 4.01 11.54 24.85
CA ASN A 219 3.82 10.60 25.97
C ASN A 219 4.49 9.23 25.71
N TRP A 220 5.64 9.21 25.06
CA TRP A 220 6.32 7.97 24.65
C TRP A 220 6.69 7.08 25.84
N GLN A 221 7.04 7.63 27.03
CA GLN A 221 7.38 6.85 28.22
C GLN A 221 6.19 5.97 28.64
N GLU A 222 5.02 6.57 28.73
CA GLU A 222 3.78 5.87 29.06
C GLU A 222 3.40 4.87 27.96
N ARG A 223 3.51 5.29 26.69
CA ARG A 223 3.13 4.47 25.54
C ARG A 223 3.97 3.21 25.38
N PHE A 224 5.26 3.28 25.68
CA PHE A 224 6.21 2.17 25.53
C PHE A 224 6.63 1.55 26.87
N ASP A 225 6.04 2.01 27.98
CA ASP A 225 6.36 1.55 29.35
C ASP A 225 7.87 1.54 29.60
N THR A 226 8.55 2.66 29.31
CA THR A 226 10.00 2.78 29.41
C THR A 226 10.47 4.20 29.63
N GLU A 227 11.52 4.38 30.40
CA GLU A 227 12.21 5.67 30.57
C GLU A 227 13.44 5.81 29.64
N ASP A 228 13.77 4.76 28.89
CA ASP A 228 14.91 4.80 27.95
C ASP A 228 14.54 5.56 26.67
N PRO A 229 15.12 6.76 26.45
CA PRO A 229 14.84 7.56 25.25
C PRO A 229 15.25 6.88 23.92
N ALA A 230 16.03 5.81 23.99
CA ALA A 230 16.31 5.00 22.80
C ALA A 230 15.07 4.28 22.24
N ASN A 231 13.99 4.17 23.04
CA ASN A 231 12.70 3.66 22.59
C ASN A 231 11.74 4.74 22.08
N TRP A 232 12.09 6.02 22.22
CA TRP A 232 11.28 7.10 21.67
C TRP A 232 11.46 7.19 20.16
N THR A 233 10.69 6.42 19.40
CA THR A 233 10.70 6.42 17.95
C THR A 233 10.43 7.82 17.38
N LYS A 234 11.26 8.25 16.44
CA LYS A 234 11.14 9.55 15.78
C LYS A 234 10.66 9.39 14.34
N GLY A 235 10.03 10.43 13.81
CA GLY A 235 9.65 10.50 12.40
C GLY A 235 10.83 10.29 11.47
N ASP A 236 12.02 10.80 11.82
CA ASP A 236 13.25 10.57 11.07
C ASP A 236 13.69 9.10 11.06
N ASP A 237 13.48 8.36 12.15
CA ASP A 237 13.78 6.92 12.21
C ASP A 237 12.89 6.14 11.23
N ILE A 238 11.60 6.49 11.18
CA ILE A 238 10.63 5.90 10.26
C ILE A 238 10.93 6.31 8.81
N HIS A 239 11.23 7.58 8.57
CA HIS A 239 11.65 8.09 7.26
C HIS A 239 12.84 7.30 6.70
N PHE A 240 13.87 7.08 7.53
CA PHE A 240 15.05 6.31 7.14
C PHE A 240 14.69 4.86 6.78
N ALA A 241 13.86 4.20 7.60
CA ALA A 241 13.43 2.83 7.34
C ALA A 241 12.62 2.73 6.04
N PHE A 242 11.66 3.61 5.83
CA PHE A 242 10.83 3.67 4.61
C PHE A 242 11.66 3.88 3.36
N ARG A 243 12.62 4.82 3.43
CA ARG A 243 13.51 5.10 2.31
C ARG A 243 14.41 3.90 2.00
N THR A 244 15.01 3.29 3.02
CA THR A 244 15.86 2.09 2.87
C THR A 244 15.09 0.96 2.20
N PHE A 245 13.88 0.66 2.66
CA PHE A 245 13.00 -0.32 2.04
C PHE A 245 12.74 0.00 0.56
N ALA A 246 12.31 1.22 0.28
CA ALA A 246 11.90 1.61 -1.06
C ALA A 246 13.08 1.66 -2.05
N ASP A 247 14.27 2.03 -1.61
CA ASP A 247 15.50 1.98 -2.42
C ASP A 247 15.84 0.53 -2.81
N ILE A 248 15.70 -0.43 -1.89
CA ILE A 248 15.90 -1.86 -2.17
C ILE A 248 14.86 -2.39 -3.15
N VAL A 249 13.58 -2.05 -2.93
CA VAL A 249 12.51 -2.43 -3.86
C VAL A 249 12.81 -1.91 -5.27
N ARG A 250 13.17 -0.64 -5.42
CA ARG A 250 13.52 -0.07 -6.73
C ARG A 250 14.72 -0.74 -7.39
N ALA A 251 15.71 -1.13 -6.59
CA ALA A 251 16.89 -1.83 -7.09
C ALA A 251 16.60 -3.28 -7.53
N LYS A 252 15.62 -3.94 -6.90
CA LYS A 252 15.33 -5.38 -7.12
C LYS A 252 14.12 -5.65 -8.01
N ASP A 253 13.16 -4.71 -8.12
CA ASP A 253 11.98 -4.85 -8.97
C ASP A 253 12.12 -4.09 -10.30
N PRO A 254 12.40 -4.79 -11.42
CA PRO A 254 12.59 -4.16 -12.72
C PRO A 254 11.29 -3.56 -13.29
N ASP A 255 10.13 -4.06 -12.87
CA ASP A 255 8.84 -3.57 -13.32
C ASP A 255 8.41 -2.25 -12.64
N SER A 256 9.18 -1.80 -11.64
CA SER A 256 8.94 -0.56 -10.89
C SER A 256 7.49 -0.44 -10.38
N ARG A 257 7.01 -1.49 -9.75
CA ARG A 257 5.66 -1.53 -9.18
C ARG A 257 5.43 -0.41 -8.17
N MET A 258 4.18 -0.16 -7.87
CA MET A 258 3.76 0.77 -6.82
C MET A 258 4.41 0.40 -5.48
N ILE A 259 4.89 1.42 -4.74
CA ILE A 259 5.41 1.26 -3.37
C ILE A 259 4.55 2.10 -2.43
N LEU A 260 4.08 1.43 -1.36
CA LEU A 260 3.24 1.99 -0.32
C LEU A 260 3.99 2.06 1.01
N SER A 261 3.67 3.07 1.81
CA SER A 261 4.14 3.16 3.19
C SER A 261 3.35 2.29 4.16
N GLY A 262 2.03 2.11 3.92
CA GLY A 262 1.09 1.47 4.83
C GLY A 262 0.78 2.29 6.08
N ASN A 263 0.85 3.62 5.97
CA ASN A 263 0.58 4.52 7.08
C ASN A 263 -0.92 4.57 7.43
N ALA A 264 -1.21 4.70 8.73
CA ALA A 264 -2.47 5.24 9.18
C ALA A 264 -2.62 6.70 8.74
N THR A 265 -3.86 7.21 8.73
CA THR A 265 -4.11 8.65 8.65
C THR A 265 -3.25 9.37 9.70
N LEU A 266 -2.52 10.40 9.28
CA LEU A 266 -1.66 11.18 10.17
C LEU A 266 -2.49 11.76 11.34
N ARG A 267 -1.95 11.72 12.55
CA ARG A 267 -2.63 12.31 13.72
C ARG A 267 -2.93 13.81 13.49
N PRO A 268 -4.00 14.35 14.07
CA PRO A 268 -4.31 15.79 13.95
C PRO A 268 -3.22 16.74 14.46
N SER A 269 -2.23 16.22 15.18
CA SER A 269 -1.09 16.94 15.77
C SER A 269 0.27 16.42 15.27
N GLN A 270 0.33 15.69 14.18
CA GLN A 270 1.54 14.99 13.74
C GLN A 270 2.72 15.93 13.46
N TYR A 271 2.45 17.10 12.89
CA TYR A 271 3.47 18.12 12.63
C TYR A 271 4.00 18.71 13.95
N HIS A 272 3.11 19.13 14.85
CA HIS A 272 3.50 19.69 16.14
C HIS A 272 4.19 18.66 17.05
N GLN A 273 3.80 17.38 16.96
CA GLN A 273 4.53 16.30 17.65
C GLN A 273 5.97 16.17 17.15
N TYR A 274 6.16 16.22 15.83
CA TYR A 274 7.49 16.11 15.23
C TYR A 274 8.38 17.33 15.52
N VAL A 275 7.84 18.56 15.34
CA VAL A 275 8.63 19.80 15.41
C VAL A 275 8.72 20.35 16.83
N GLU A 276 7.66 20.26 17.63
CA GLU A 276 7.49 21.00 18.89
C GLU A 276 7.28 20.08 20.10
N ASN A 277 7.19 18.76 19.90
CA ASN A 277 6.84 17.79 20.95
C ASN A 277 5.52 18.16 21.68
N SER A 278 4.53 18.60 20.92
CA SER A 278 3.24 19.12 21.40
C SER A 278 2.06 18.35 20.82
N TRP A 279 0.91 18.42 21.50
CA TRP A 279 -0.37 17.90 21.02
C TRP A 279 -1.23 18.95 20.33
N ASP A 280 -0.67 20.10 19.99
CA ASP A 280 -1.40 21.16 19.29
C ASP A 280 -1.87 20.67 17.92
N THR A 281 -3.08 21.10 17.55
CA THR A 281 -3.70 20.66 16.30
C THR A 281 -3.05 21.34 15.10
N ASP A 282 -2.63 20.56 14.13
CA ASP A 282 -2.05 21.02 12.85
C ASP A 282 -3.07 21.80 12.01
N ASP A 283 -2.61 22.77 11.25
CA ASP A 283 -3.35 23.34 10.14
C ASP A 283 -3.21 22.49 8.85
N THR A 284 -3.96 22.86 7.80
CA THR A 284 -3.91 22.14 6.52
C THR A 284 -2.54 22.21 5.83
N GLY A 285 -1.77 23.29 6.02
CA GLY A 285 -0.41 23.46 5.51
C GLY A 285 0.58 22.55 6.22
N GLN A 286 0.51 22.48 7.55
CA GLN A 286 1.34 21.61 8.38
C GLN A 286 1.07 20.13 8.09
N TYR A 287 -0.20 19.74 7.92
CA TYR A 287 -0.56 18.39 7.50
C TYR A 287 0.10 18.01 6.16
N ARG A 288 0.05 18.91 5.16
CA ARG A 288 0.69 18.66 3.86
C ARG A 288 2.21 18.57 3.98
N ALA A 289 2.82 19.44 4.80
CA ALA A 289 4.26 19.43 5.02
C ALA A 289 4.75 18.12 5.64
N ILE A 290 4.06 17.63 6.68
CA ILE A 290 4.47 16.41 7.39
C ILE A 290 4.18 15.13 6.58
N THR A 291 3.27 15.16 5.62
CA THR A 291 2.95 14.01 4.76
C THR A 291 4.18 13.48 4.03
N ASN A 292 5.11 14.35 3.62
CA ASN A 292 6.35 13.92 2.94
C ASN A 292 7.29 13.15 3.87
N LEU A 293 7.35 13.49 5.15
CA LEU A 293 8.20 12.78 6.12
C LEU A 293 7.87 11.29 6.18
N PHE A 294 6.57 10.98 6.17
CA PHE A 294 6.05 9.61 6.28
C PHE A 294 5.80 8.92 4.93
N ASN A 295 6.08 9.59 3.81
CA ASN A 295 6.03 9.01 2.47
C ASN A 295 7.22 9.49 1.64
N PRO A 296 8.49 9.16 2.06
CA PRO A 296 9.68 9.65 1.36
C PRO A 296 9.81 9.05 -0.05
N TYR A 297 10.48 9.78 -0.96
CA TYR A 297 10.92 9.18 -2.22
C TYR A 297 11.94 8.05 -1.91
N PRO A 298 11.89 6.88 -2.61
CA PRO A 298 11.12 6.56 -3.82
C PRO A 298 9.75 5.89 -3.60
N ILE A 299 9.15 5.93 -2.38
CA ILE A 299 7.74 5.62 -2.21
C ILE A 299 6.95 6.55 -3.13
N ASN A 300 6.06 6.01 -3.97
CA ASN A 300 5.34 6.77 -4.98
C ASN A 300 3.82 6.86 -4.74
N THR A 301 3.40 6.50 -3.53
CA THR A 301 2.03 6.71 -3.03
C THR A 301 2.05 7.47 -1.71
N VAL A 302 0.91 8.09 -1.39
CA VAL A 302 0.52 8.45 -0.03
C VAL A 302 -0.56 7.48 0.39
N THR A 303 -0.32 6.73 1.45
CA THR A 303 -1.28 5.75 1.99
C THR A 303 -1.86 6.28 3.29
N GLU A 304 -3.16 6.15 3.45
CA GLU A 304 -3.86 6.40 4.71
C GLU A 304 -4.84 5.28 5.04
N HIS A 305 -5.06 5.04 6.34
CA HIS A 305 -6.10 4.17 6.88
C HIS A 305 -7.23 5.05 7.40
N VAL A 306 -8.38 5.02 6.72
CA VAL A 306 -9.48 5.97 6.92
C VAL A 306 -10.59 5.34 7.74
N TYR A 307 -10.48 5.44 9.07
CA TYR A 307 -11.49 4.94 10.00
C TYR A 307 -12.42 6.04 10.52
N GLU A 308 -11.98 7.29 10.51
CA GLU A 308 -12.74 8.43 11.00
C GLU A 308 -13.51 9.12 9.87
N THR A 309 -14.72 9.58 10.18
CA THR A 309 -15.59 10.29 9.24
C THR A 309 -15.37 11.80 9.25
N GLY A 310 -14.16 12.25 9.56
CA GLY A 310 -13.78 13.66 9.51
C GLY A 310 -12.62 13.97 10.44
N ARG A 311 -11.75 14.88 10.00
CA ARG A 311 -10.54 15.33 10.67
C ARG A 311 -10.73 16.73 11.24
N LYS A 312 -9.99 17.06 12.29
CA LYS A 312 -9.89 18.43 12.82
C LYS A 312 -8.59 19.07 12.34
N PHE A 313 -8.69 20.32 11.85
CA PHE A 313 -7.57 21.21 11.57
C PHE A 313 -7.71 22.50 12.37
N SER A 314 -6.59 23.15 12.71
CA SER A 314 -6.61 24.38 13.51
C SER A 314 -7.14 25.58 12.73
N ASP A 315 -6.92 25.63 11.42
CA ASP A 315 -7.32 26.72 10.52
C ASP A 315 -8.78 26.66 10.03
N CYS A 316 -9.43 25.49 10.09
CA CYS A 316 -10.81 25.35 9.58
C CYS A 316 -11.72 24.43 10.41
N GLY A 317 -11.27 23.96 11.57
CA GLY A 317 -12.05 23.13 12.49
C GLY A 317 -12.27 21.70 11.99
N LYS A 318 -13.36 21.05 12.42
CA LYS A 318 -13.71 19.69 11.99
C LYS A 318 -14.27 19.71 10.57
N VAL A 319 -13.66 18.93 9.69
CA VAL A 319 -14.07 18.78 8.29
C VAL A 319 -14.77 17.43 8.05
N SER A 320 -15.59 17.35 6.99
CA SER A 320 -16.22 16.10 6.56
C SER A 320 -15.20 15.12 5.99
N LEU A 321 -15.56 13.83 5.88
CA LEU A 321 -14.75 12.80 5.22
C LEU A 321 -14.34 13.24 3.80
N ASP A 322 -15.27 13.71 3.00
CA ASP A 322 -15.04 14.18 1.65
C ASP A 322 -13.96 15.31 1.59
N ARG A 323 -14.02 16.29 2.50
CA ARG A 323 -12.97 17.31 2.58
C ARG A 323 -11.64 16.75 3.07
N GLN A 324 -11.65 15.82 4.02
CA GLN A 324 -10.43 15.13 4.47
C GLN A 324 -9.73 14.41 3.31
N LEU A 325 -10.49 13.67 2.50
CA LEU A 325 -9.96 12.97 1.33
C LEU A 325 -9.37 13.95 0.29
N ARG A 326 -10.07 15.08 0.02
CA ARG A 326 -9.53 16.11 -0.88
C ARG A 326 -8.23 16.72 -0.38
N GLU A 327 -8.09 16.97 0.93
CA GLU A 327 -6.82 17.47 1.50
C GLU A 327 -5.69 16.44 1.38
N ALA A 328 -5.98 15.16 1.65
CA ALA A 328 -5.01 14.08 1.50
C ALA A 328 -4.57 13.88 0.04
N MET A 329 -5.51 13.88 -0.90
CA MET A 329 -5.22 13.79 -2.33
C MET A 329 -4.47 15.03 -2.84
N TYR A 330 -4.78 16.21 -2.31
CA TYR A 330 -4.02 17.41 -2.63
C TYR A 330 -2.58 17.32 -2.11
N ALA A 331 -2.37 16.85 -0.87
CA ALA A 331 -1.04 16.60 -0.33
C ALA A 331 -0.27 15.58 -1.20
N ALA A 332 -0.89 14.47 -1.58
CA ALA A 332 -0.27 13.47 -2.46
C ALA A 332 0.11 14.08 -3.83
N ARG A 333 -0.78 14.87 -4.42
CA ARG A 333 -0.54 15.56 -5.71
C ARG A 333 0.64 16.52 -5.65
N THR A 334 0.79 17.30 -4.57
CA THR A 334 1.95 18.21 -4.39
C THR A 334 3.28 17.47 -4.30
N LEU A 335 3.26 16.20 -3.93
CA LEU A 335 4.41 15.31 -3.83
C LEU A 335 4.62 14.47 -5.11
N ASN A 336 3.80 14.65 -6.15
CA ASN A 336 3.76 13.78 -7.35
C ASN A 336 3.55 12.29 -7.01
N LYS A 337 2.64 12.00 -6.08
CA LYS A 337 2.32 10.66 -5.60
C LYS A 337 0.84 10.34 -5.83
N ALA A 338 0.53 9.07 -6.08
CA ALA A 338 -0.86 8.61 -6.07
C ALA A 338 -1.37 8.48 -4.63
N TYR A 339 -2.67 8.61 -4.42
CA TYR A 339 -3.30 8.42 -3.12
C TYR A 339 -4.00 7.06 -3.04
N VAL A 340 -3.81 6.35 -1.92
CA VAL A 340 -4.38 5.03 -1.65
C VAL A 340 -5.03 5.03 -0.27
N VAL A 341 -6.27 4.58 -0.19
CA VAL A 341 -6.91 4.22 1.08
C VAL A 341 -6.52 2.77 1.39
N GLY A 342 -5.49 2.62 2.22
CA GLY A 342 -4.88 1.33 2.55
C GLY A 342 -5.75 0.46 3.45
N GLU A 343 -6.58 1.08 4.30
CA GLU A 343 -7.59 0.43 5.13
C GLU A 343 -8.77 1.37 5.38
N PHE A 344 -9.97 0.81 5.57
CA PHE A 344 -11.13 1.57 6.01
C PHE A 344 -12.20 0.67 6.64
N ALA A 345 -13.01 1.26 7.50
CA ALA A 345 -14.34 0.82 7.93
C ALA A 345 -14.46 -0.51 8.70
N GLY A 346 -13.40 -0.98 9.38
CA GLY A 346 -13.40 -2.27 10.08
C GLY A 346 -14.46 -2.47 11.17
N VAL A 347 -14.89 -1.40 11.87
CA VAL A 347 -15.85 -1.46 12.99
C VAL A 347 -17.26 -1.02 12.66
N LEU A 348 -17.57 -0.69 11.40
CA LEU A 348 -18.90 -0.26 11.03
C LEU A 348 -19.87 -1.45 11.02
N GLN A 349 -21.09 -1.23 11.50
CA GLN A 349 -22.05 -2.30 11.72
C GLN A 349 -23.16 -2.37 10.68
N SER A 350 -23.35 -1.33 9.86
CA SER A 350 -24.41 -1.31 8.86
C SER A 350 -23.88 -1.16 7.43
N GLU A 351 -24.57 -1.77 6.48
CA GLU A 351 -24.28 -1.61 5.05
C GLU A 351 -24.32 -0.14 4.62
N GLU A 352 -25.26 0.65 5.15
CA GLU A 352 -25.36 2.09 4.85
C GLU A 352 -24.10 2.86 5.30
N ALA A 353 -23.51 2.50 6.43
CA ALA A 353 -22.28 3.13 6.90
C ALA A 353 -21.10 2.84 5.96
N TYR A 354 -20.98 1.59 5.47
CA TYR A 354 -19.96 1.24 4.46
C TYR A 354 -20.20 1.95 3.13
N ARG A 355 -21.46 2.08 2.69
CA ARG A 355 -21.83 2.80 1.46
C ARG A 355 -21.38 4.26 1.51
N LYS A 356 -21.52 4.95 2.64
CA LYS A 356 -21.03 6.33 2.82
C LYS A 356 -19.53 6.47 2.58
N TYR A 357 -18.72 5.49 3.03
CA TYR A 357 -17.28 5.48 2.71
C TYR A 357 -17.04 5.29 1.22
N TYR A 358 -17.65 4.28 0.63
CA TYR A 358 -17.48 3.99 -0.78
C TYR A 358 -17.94 5.14 -1.70
N ASP A 359 -19.09 5.77 -1.39
CA ASP A 359 -19.57 6.94 -2.13
C ASP A 359 -18.57 8.10 -2.01
N ALA A 360 -18.07 8.40 -0.81
CA ALA A 360 -17.07 9.44 -0.61
C ALA A 360 -15.76 9.16 -1.36
N PHE A 361 -15.30 7.91 -1.42
CA PHE A 361 -14.11 7.54 -2.18
C PHE A 361 -14.32 7.68 -3.68
N LEU A 362 -15.47 7.26 -4.19
CA LEU A 362 -15.84 7.39 -5.60
C LEU A 362 -15.92 8.86 -6.00
N ASP A 363 -16.66 9.68 -5.23
CA ASP A 363 -16.85 11.12 -5.48
C ASP A 363 -15.54 11.91 -5.41
N ALA A 364 -14.62 11.50 -4.51
CA ALA A 364 -13.28 12.09 -4.41
C ALA A 364 -12.34 11.63 -5.53
N GLY A 365 -12.64 10.54 -6.25
CA GLY A 365 -11.79 9.96 -7.29
C GLY A 365 -10.62 9.14 -6.74
N VAL A 366 -10.77 8.53 -5.54
CA VAL A 366 -9.76 7.64 -4.99
C VAL A 366 -9.61 6.40 -5.86
N GLN A 367 -8.38 6.11 -6.31
CA GLN A 367 -8.16 5.05 -7.29
C GLN A 367 -8.10 3.64 -6.70
N LEU A 368 -7.63 3.49 -5.47
CA LEU A 368 -7.50 2.20 -4.79
C LEU A 368 -7.93 2.30 -3.34
N THR A 369 -8.88 1.45 -2.96
CA THR A 369 -9.35 1.33 -1.58
C THR A 369 -9.37 -0.12 -1.15
N LEU A 370 -8.99 -0.42 0.10
CA LEU A 370 -8.85 -1.78 0.61
C LEU A 370 -9.66 -1.94 1.90
N LEU A 371 -10.73 -2.74 1.82
CA LEU A 371 -11.65 -2.99 2.94
C LEU A 371 -10.99 -3.89 4.01
N TRP A 372 -11.03 -3.49 5.25
CA TRP A 372 -10.61 -4.27 6.40
C TRP A 372 -11.76 -5.12 6.95
N ASN A 373 -11.67 -6.42 7.23
CA ASN A 373 -10.68 -7.44 6.94
C ASN A 373 -11.36 -8.80 6.77
N PHE A 374 -11.05 -9.54 5.72
CA PHE A 374 -11.57 -10.89 5.47
C PHE A 374 -10.83 -11.93 6.32
N ALA A 375 -11.57 -12.81 7.00
CA ALA A 375 -11.10 -13.99 7.74
C ALA A 375 -10.02 -13.68 8.81
N LEU A 376 -10.11 -12.54 9.48
CA LEU A 376 -9.25 -12.20 10.62
C LEU A 376 -9.59 -13.08 11.82
N ARG A 377 -8.62 -13.77 12.39
CA ARG A 377 -8.78 -14.62 13.57
C ARG A 377 -8.66 -13.82 14.86
N GLY A 378 -9.48 -14.16 15.85
CA GLY A 378 -9.39 -13.55 17.18
C GLY A 378 -10.04 -12.18 17.32
N ASP A 379 -10.54 -11.59 16.25
CA ASP A 379 -11.21 -10.28 16.25
C ASP A 379 -12.49 -10.32 15.42
N VAL A 380 -13.59 -10.70 16.06
CA VAL A 380 -14.90 -10.82 15.40
C VAL A 380 -15.53 -9.49 15.02
N GLU A 381 -15.14 -8.39 15.65
CA GLU A 381 -15.67 -7.06 15.35
C GLU A 381 -15.15 -6.53 14.01
N HIS A 382 -13.90 -6.82 13.69
CA HIS A 382 -13.24 -6.37 12.47
C HIS A 382 -13.18 -7.43 11.38
N SER A 383 -13.64 -8.66 11.67
CA SER A 383 -13.61 -9.76 10.72
C SER A 383 -14.93 -9.95 10.00
N PHE A 384 -14.88 -10.45 8.78
CA PHE A 384 -16.03 -10.99 8.06
C PHE A 384 -15.65 -12.22 7.24
N THR A 385 -16.64 -13.08 6.98
CA THR A 385 -16.51 -14.28 6.15
C THR A 385 -17.56 -14.28 5.06
N ALA A 386 -17.38 -15.08 4.01
CA ALA A 386 -18.33 -15.11 2.89
C ALA A 386 -19.70 -15.69 3.25
N THR A 387 -19.79 -16.47 4.32
CA THR A 387 -21.00 -17.20 4.70
C THR A 387 -21.93 -16.43 5.65
N GLU A 388 -21.43 -15.41 6.31
CA GLU A 388 -22.21 -14.59 7.23
C GLU A 388 -22.89 -13.40 6.52
N PRO A 389 -24.02 -12.88 7.03
CA PRO A 389 -24.75 -11.78 6.40
C PRO A 389 -23.89 -10.54 6.15
N ARG A 390 -23.01 -10.19 7.11
CA ARG A 390 -22.08 -9.07 6.99
C ARG A 390 -21.15 -9.25 5.78
N GLY A 391 -20.54 -10.42 5.64
CA GLY A 391 -19.64 -10.70 4.53
C GLY A 391 -20.37 -10.71 3.19
N GLN A 392 -21.60 -11.23 3.13
CA GLN A 392 -22.37 -11.24 1.90
C GLN A 392 -22.61 -9.82 1.36
N TYR A 393 -23.03 -8.86 2.20
CA TYR A 393 -23.20 -7.50 1.73
C TYR A 393 -21.87 -6.78 1.47
N LEU A 394 -20.81 -7.04 2.26
CA LEU A 394 -19.49 -6.43 2.03
C LEU A 394 -18.89 -6.85 0.69
N PHE A 395 -18.93 -8.12 0.35
CA PHE A 395 -18.52 -8.59 -0.98
C PHE A 395 -19.43 -8.05 -2.09
N GLY A 396 -20.74 -7.91 -1.79
CA GLY A 396 -21.69 -7.25 -2.68
C GLY A 396 -21.27 -5.81 -3.00
N LEU A 397 -20.87 -5.03 -1.98
CA LEU A 397 -20.38 -3.68 -2.13
C LEU A 397 -19.09 -3.62 -2.96
N ILE A 398 -18.11 -4.50 -2.70
CA ILE A 398 -16.89 -4.57 -3.49
C ILE A 398 -17.22 -4.73 -4.99
N ARG A 399 -18.10 -5.66 -5.34
CA ARG A 399 -18.52 -5.87 -6.74
C ARG A 399 -19.23 -4.65 -7.31
N GLU A 400 -20.20 -4.10 -6.59
CA GLU A 400 -20.99 -2.93 -7.01
C GLU A 400 -20.10 -1.73 -7.31
N TYR A 401 -19.15 -1.40 -6.41
CA TYR A 401 -18.29 -0.24 -6.59
C TYR A 401 -17.20 -0.47 -7.64
N ASN A 402 -16.71 -1.69 -7.81
CA ASN A 402 -15.86 -2.02 -8.94
C ASN A 402 -16.59 -1.83 -10.29
N GLU A 403 -17.88 -2.16 -10.38
CA GLU A 403 -18.68 -1.85 -11.57
C GLU A 403 -18.92 -0.36 -11.76
N LYS A 404 -19.12 0.42 -10.69
CA LYS A 404 -19.25 1.89 -10.76
C LYS A 404 -17.94 2.52 -11.28
N TYR A 405 -16.79 2.14 -10.75
CA TYR A 405 -15.48 2.58 -11.23
C TYR A 405 -15.28 2.27 -12.72
N ALA A 406 -15.68 1.08 -13.16
CA ALA A 406 -15.59 0.69 -14.55
C ALA A 406 -16.40 1.60 -15.49
N ARG A 407 -17.60 2.03 -15.07
CA ARG A 407 -18.47 2.91 -15.86
C ARG A 407 -17.94 4.35 -15.93
N GLU A 408 -17.28 4.83 -14.87
CA GLU A 408 -16.74 6.18 -14.82
C GLU A 408 -15.43 6.33 -15.59
N THR A 409 -14.57 5.32 -15.55
CA THR A 409 -13.30 5.31 -16.29
C THR A 409 -13.48 5.05 -17.78
N GLY A 410 -14.64 4.55 -18.20
CA GLY A 410 -15.04 4.36 -19.61
C GLY A 410 -15.62 5.60 -20.30
N LYS A 411 -15.74 6.73 -19.58
CA LYS A 411 -16.11 8.03 -20.16
C LYS A 411 -14.86 8.86 -20.41
#